data_2cf16f59d53b77ca3df0d3e58e3032ab
#
_entry.id   2cf16f59d53b77ca3df0d3e58e3032ab
#
_cell.length_a   1.000
_cell.length_b   1.000
_cell.length_c   1.000
_cell.angle_alpha   90.00
_cell.angle_beta   90.00
_cell.angle_gamma   90.00
#
_symmetry.space_group_name_H-M   'P 1'
#
loop_
_entity.id
_entity.type
_entity.pdbx_description
1 polymer ?
#
loop_
_entity_poly.entity_id
_entity_poly.type
_entity_poly.pdbx_seq_one_letter_code
_entity_poly.pdbx_strand_id
1 'polypeptide(L)'
;MAVQQSAGPDPYFPDNGDPRYRVHRYELTLDYRPGPNRLAGMARINAIAGRAALPEFQLNLADFKIGRIRVDGRQPHWTHRGGRLRIKPAKPLRAGAAFTVEIHWSGNPKPVNSPWGGIGWEELTDGALVASQPTGAPSWFPCNDRPADKASYLLSITCPSAYSVVAGGRLLTRTTKASTTTWVYEQAAPTSSYLVSLAIGKFQTVLLGDPGFGGVPMHGHIPAHLLPEFSRDFARQPAMMDLFQRLFGPYPFDEYAVVVADEEFDVPVEAQGLSLFGVNHVDGARGSERLVAHELAHQWFGNSVSIADWRHIWLNEGLAKYAEWLWSERSGGRSAQQLAALAHRLLAGLPQDIRIAAPGKKSMFDDRLYERGGVTIHAIRCALGDERFFHMLRSWAGLHRGGSVTTATFTAHVNRFADEPLDGLFDAWVHRTALPALPTLVLPARPAQPPTNAESA
;
A
#
# COMPACT_ATOMS: atom_id res chain seq x y z
N MET A 1 11.32 -18.97 -2.07
CA MET A 1 11.62 -18.68 -3.52
C MET A 1 12.23 -17.30 -3.61
N ALA A 2 13.23 -17.06 -4.46
CA ALA A 2 13.83 -15.75 -4.62
C ALA A 2 12.78 -14.78 -5.19
N VAL A 3 12.55 -13.67 -4.49
CA VAL A 3 11.71 -12.56 -4.95
C VAL A 3 12.23 -12.11 -6.32
N GLN A 4 11.42 -12.23 -7.37
CA GLN A 4 11.78 -11.74 -8.69
C GLN A 4 11.77 -10.21 -8.65
N GLN A 5 12.95 -9.62 -8.44
CA GLN A 5 13.12 -8.18 -8.63
C GLN A 5 13.16 -7.86 -10.11
N SER A 6 12.53 -6.76 -10.51
CA SER A 6 12.78 -6.18 -11.82
C SER A 6 14.27 -5.86 -11.91
N ALA A 7 14.95 -6.47 -12.89
CA ALA A 7 16.42 -6.36 -13.04
C ALA A 7 16.88 -4.97 -13.50
N GLY A 8 15.95 -4.05 -13.80
CA GLY A 8 16.22 -2.72 -14.34
C GLY A 8 15.49 -1.59 -13.63
N PRO A 9 15.65 -0.35 -14.09
CA PRO A 9 14.88 0.81 -13.64
C PRO A 9 13.37 0.59 -13.87
N ASP A 10 12.53 1.28 -13.07
CA ASP A 10 11.09 1.29 -13.30
C ASP A 10 10.78 1.98 -14.63
N PRO A 11 9.98 1.36 -15.55
CA PRO A 11 9.71 1.93 -16.86
C PRO A 11 8.95 3.27 -16.84
N TYR A 12 8.18 3.55 -15.78
CA TYR A 12 7.42 4.80 -15.64
C TYR A 12 8.19 5.86 -14.86
N PHE A 13 9.10 5.43 -13.98
CA PHE A 13 9.93 6.29 -13.15
C PHE A 13 11.40 5.87 -13.20
N PRO A 14 12.05 5.99 -14.38
CA PRO A 14 13.41 5.47 -14.58
C PRO A 14 14.49 6.20 -13.74
N ASP A 15 14.17 7.38 -13.24
CA ASP A 15 15.04 8.17 -12.36
C ASP A 15 14.89 7.84 -10.88
N ASN A 16 13.88 7.02 -10.50
CA ASN A 16 13.63 6.64 -9.13
C ASN A 16 14.33 5.34 -8.76
N GLY A 17 15.04 5.40 -7.64
CA GLY A 17 15.80 4.29 -7.08
C GLY A 17 16.98 3.84 -7.94
N ASP A 18 17.63 2.78 -7.48
CA ASP A 18 18.78 2.17 -8.11
C ASP A 18 18.69 0.64 -7.95
N PRO A 19 18.53 -0.11 -9.05
CA PRO A 19 18.38 -1.57 -9.01
C PRO A 19 19.66 -2.32 -8.67
N ARG A 20 20.81 -1.65 -8.58
CA ARG A 20 22.12 -2.25 -8.40
C ARG A 20 22.42 -2.69 -6.97
N TYR A 21 21.56 -2.31 -6.02
CA TYR A 21 21.65 -2.72 -4.61
C TYR A 21 20.24 -2.92 -4.02
N ARG A 22 20.17 -3.46 -2.80
CA ARG A 22 18.93 -3.65 -2.02
C ARG A 22 19.10 -3.10 -0.63
N VAL A 23 18.06 -2.42 -0.14
CA VAL A 23 17.98 -2.03 1.25
C VAL A 23 17.28 -3.12 2.07
N HIS A 24 17.82 -3.44 3.24
CA HIS A 24 17.24 -4.38 4.18
C HIS A 24 16.52 -3.68 5.34
N ARG A 25 17.08 -2.53 5.76
CA ARG A 25 16.56 -1.80 6.93
C ARG A 25 16.86 -0.32 6.81
N TYR A 26 15.85 0.46 7.13
CA TYR A 26 15.96 1.89 7.41
C TYR A 26 15.77 2.13 8.91
N GLU A 27 16.67 2.90 9.53
CA GLU A 27 16.52 3.44 10.86
C GLU A 27 16.46 4.96 10.73
N LEU A 28 15.26 5.53 10.93
CA LEU A 28 15.00 6.95 10.75
C LEU A 28 14.80 7.60 12.11
N THR A 29 15.59 8.64 12.41
CA THR A 29 15.39 9.50 13.57
C THR A 29 15.00 10.89 13.08
N LEU A 30 13.81 11.33 13.45
CA LEU A 30 13.16 12.54 12.95
C LEU A 30 12.83 13.49 14.11
N ASP A 31 13.12 14.78 13.93
CA ASP A 31 12.64 15.88 14.78
C ASP A 31 11.77 16.79 13.90
N TYR A 32 10.48 16.82 14.16
CA TYR A 32 9.53 17.64 13.42
C TYR A 32 8.91 18.72 14.29
N ARG A 33 8.87 19.93 13.74
CA ARG A 33 8.25 21.12 14.37
C ARG A 33 7.13 21.62 13.48
N PRO A 34 5.85 21.34 13.82
CA PRO A 34 4.70 21.71 13.00
C PRO A 34 4.63 23.21 12.68
N GLY A 35 4.71 24.09 13.68
CA GLY A 35 4.54 25.52 13.46
C GLY A 35 5.43 26.12 12.35
N PRO A 36 6.74 25.86 12.27
CA PRO A 36 7.59 26.30 11.15
C PRO A 36 7.67 25.28 10.01
N ASN A 37 6.91 24.20 10.02
CA ASN A 37 7.01 23.04 9.10
C ASN A 37 8.47 22.61 8.89
N ARG A 38 9.20 22.33 9.96
CA ARG A 38 10.62 22.03 9.89
C ARG A 38 10.93 20.61 10.32
N LEU A 39 11.57 19.87 9.43
CA LEU A 39 12.03 18.51 9.64
C LEU A 39 13.56 18.47 9.69
N ALA A 40 14.11 17.84 10.73
CA ALA A 40 15.50 17.40 10.76
C ALA A 40 15.51 15.87 10.89
N GLY A 41 16.37 15.21 10.13
CA GLY A 41 16.41 13.77 10.10
C GLY A 41 17.83 13.19 10.04
N MET A 42 17.94 11.97 10.56
CA MET A 42 19.08 11.08 10.37
C MET A 42 18.54 9.74 9.90
N ALA A 43 19.08 9.24 8.79
CA ALA A 43 18.81 7.88 8.28
C ALA A 43 20.08 7.04 8.40
N ARG A 44 19.94 5.86 8.98
CA ARG A 44 20.89 4.76 8.85
C ARG A 44 20.28 3.70 7.95
N ILE A 45 20.90 3.49 6.79
CA ILE A 45 20.40 2.62 5.73
C ILE A 45 21.34 1.43 5.63
N ASN A 46 20.84 0.23 5.92
CA ASN A 46 21.59 -1.01 5.81
C ASN A 46 21.22 -1.70 4.49
N ALA A 47 22.20 -1.90 3.62
CA ALA A 47 21.98 -2.37 2.26
C ALA A 47 23.02 -3.43 1.84
N ILE A 48 22.73 -4.12 0.73
CA ILE A 48 23.63 -5.09 0.09
C ILE A 48 23.80 -4.70 -1.38
N ALA A 49 25.04 -4.58 -1.83
CA ALA A 49 25.39 -4.41 -3.23
C ALA A 49 24.95 -5.63 -4.07
N GLY A 50 24.51 -5.39 -5.30
CA GLY A 50 24.10 -6.44 -6.21
C GLY A 50 25.24 -7.32 -6.71
N ARG A 51 25.02 -7.96 -7.86
CA ARG A 51 25.97 -8.94 -8.44
C ARG A 51 27.26 -8.34 -9.02
N ALA A 52 27.32 -7.02 -9.19
CA ALA A 52 28.49 -6.29 -9.69
C ALA A 52 29.05 -5.37 -8.63
N ALA A 53 30.33 -5.01 -8.72
CA ALA A 53 30.92 -3.98 -7.91
C ALA A 53 30.19 -2.64 -8.12
N LEU A 54 29.98 -1.89 -7.04
CA LEU A 54 29.19 -0.66 -7.03
C LEU A 54 30.11 0.54 -6.76
N PRO A 55 30.63 1.21 -7.81
CA PRO A 55 31.53 2.36 -7.66
C PRO A 55 30.80 3.62 -7.20
N GLU A 56 29.51 3.70 -7.49
CA GLU A 56 28.60 4.73 -7.06
C GLU A 56 27.18 4.18 -6.99
N PHE A 57 26.32 4.80 -6.19
CA PHE A 57 24.90 4.47 -6.08
C PHE A 57 24.06 5.72 -5.90
N GLN A 58 22.75 5.59 -6.11
CA GLN A 58 21.78 6.67 -5.98
C GLN A 58 20.74 6.36 -4.91
N LEU A 59 20.33 7.40 -4.18
CA LEU A 59 19.11 7.50 -3.39
C LEU A 59 18.26 8.65 -3.93
N ASN A 60 16.97 8.63 -3.66
CA ASN A 60 16.08 9.76 -3.90
C ASN A 60 15.87 10.53 -2.59
N LEU A 61 15.92 11.84 -2.65
CA LEU A 61 15.62 12.77 -1.56
C LEU A 61 15.23 14.11 -2.19
N ALA A 62 14.12 14.70 -1.78
CA ALA A 62 13.70 16.03 -2.24
C ALA A 62 14.67 17.13 -1.78
N ASP A 63 14.31 18.38 -1.99
CA ASP A 63 15.17 19.56 -1.79
C ASP A 63 15.46 19.86 -0.30
N PHE A 64 16.19 18.95 0.35
CA PHE A 64 16.70 19.12 1.70
C PHE A 64 18.17 19.55 1.70
N LYS A 65 18.56 20.29 2.72
CA LYS A 65 19.97 20.55 3.00
C LYS A 65 20.61 19.30 3.60
N ILE A 66 21.62 18.77 2.93
CA ILE A 66 22.43 17.67 3.44
C ILE A 66 23.47 18.21 4.42
N GLY A 67 23.47 17.68 5.62
CA GLY A 67 24.45 18.02 6.65
C GLY A 67 25.70 17.14 6.59
N ARG A 68 25.52 15.82 6.58
CA ARG A 68 26.62 14.84 6.59
C ARG A 68 26.19 13.54 5.90
N ILE A 69 27.12 12.93 5.17
CA ILE A 69 26.97 11.56 4.66
C ILE A 69 28.20 10.74 5.06
N ARG A 70 27.97 9.48 5.45
CA ARG A 70 29.01 8.47 5.66
C ARG A 70 28.60 7.16 4.99
N VAL A 71 29.55 6.47 4.40
CA VAL A 71 29.40 5.09 3.89
C VAL A 71 30.42 4.23 4.62
N ASP A 72 29.97 3.25 5.40
CA ASP A 72 30.81 2.42 6.27
C ASP A 72 31.72 3.28 7.18
N GLY A 73 31.14 4.34 7.76
CA GLY A 73 31.86 5.28 8.63
C GLY A 73 32.77 6.27 7.91
N ARG A 74 33.01 6.15 6.61
CA ARG A 74 33.89 7.02 5.81
C ARG A 74 33.11 8.08 5.04
N GLN A 75 33.69 9.24 4.84
CA GLN A 75 33.11 10.33 4.06
C GLN A 75 33.21 9.99 2.56
N PRO A 76 32.08 9.94 1.80
CA PRO A 76 32.07 9.76 0.35
C PRO A 76 32.13 11.10 -0.36
N HIS A 77 32.36 11.07 -1.68
CA HIS A 77 31.95 12.16 -2.56
C HIS A 77 30.47 12.00 -2.89
N TRP A 78 29.75 13.12 -2.96
CA TRP A 78 28.34 13.09 -3.26
C TRP A 78 27.87 14.36 -3.98
N THR A 79 26.77 14.23 -4.70
CA THR A 79 26.03 15.35 -5.31
C THR A 79 24.55 15.17 -5.07
N HIS A 80 23.86 16.28 -4.79
CA HIS A 80 22.40 16.27 -4.61
C HIS A 80 21.81 17.30 -5.58
N ARG A 81 21.03 16.82 -6.57
CA ARG A 81 20.42 17.68 -7.57
C ARG A 81 19.17 17.03 -8.16
N GLY A 82 18.06 17.79 -8.24
CA GLY A 82 16.83 17.33 -8.85
C GLY A 82 16.25 16.08 -8.17
N GLY A 83 16.22 16.04 -6.85
CA GLY A 83 15.70 14.92 -6.06
C GLY A 83 16.57 13.65 -6.09
N ARG A 84 17.78 13.72 -6.67
CA ARG A 84 18.72 12.58 -6.76
C ARG A 84 19.97 12.84 -5.95
N LEU A 85 20.23 11.98 -5.00
CA LEU A 85 21.42 11.98 -4.17
C LEU A 85 22.35 10.88 -4.67
N ARG A 86 23.36 11.25 -5.47
CA ARG A 86 24.39 10.33 -5.97
C ARG A 86 25.55 10.29 -5.00
N ILE A 87 25.97 9.08 -4.64
CA ILE A 87 27.00 8.85 -3.62
C ILE A 87 28.08 7.96 -4.22
N LYS A 88 29.33 8.46 -4.18
CA LYS A 88 30.52 7.74 -4.59
C LYS A 88 31.34 7.40 -3.35
N PRO A 89 31.30 6.13 -2.86
CA PRO A 89 32.10 5.70 -1.72
C PRO A 89 33.59 5.91 -1.93
N ALA A 90 34.36 6.03 -0.85
CA ALA A 90 35.80 6.18 -0.90
C ALA A 90 36.51 5.01 -1.63
N LYS A 91 35.89 3.83 -1.61
CA LYS A 91 36.27 2.64 -2.40
C LYS A 91 35.01 2.02 -2.97
N PRO A 92 35.04 1.48 -4.20
CA PRO A 92 33.91 0.73 -4.75
C PRO A 92 33.46 -0.36 -3.79
N LEU A 93 32.14 -0.49 -3.60
CA LEU A 93 31.55 -1.56 -2.82
C LEU A 93 31.67 -2.86 -3.62
N ARG A 94 32.09 -3.95 -2.96
CA ARG A 94 32.25 -5.24 -3.63
C ARG A 94 30.88 -5.84 -3.94
N ALA A 95 30.79 -6.62 -5.02
CA ALA A 95 29.59 -7.39 -5.31
C ALA A 95 29.16 -8.25 -4.12
N GLY A 96 27.88 -8.21 -3.79
CA GLY A 96 27.30 -8.94 -2.65
C GLY A 96 27.67 -8.41 -1.28
N ALA A 97 28.48 -7.35 -1.15
CA ALA A 97 28.89 -6.83 0.14
C ALA A 97 27.75 -6.04 0.83
N ALA A 98 27.57 -6.28 2.11
CA ALA A 98 26.78 -5.41 2.96
C ALA A 98 27.50 -4.07 3.16
N PHE A 99 26.74 -2.99 3.23
CA PHE A 99 27.23 -1.65 3.53
C PHE A 99 26.19 -0.82 4.27
N THR A 100 26.63 0.19 4.98
CA THR A 100 25.77 1.11 5.73
C THR A 100 25.95 2.54 5.24
N VAL A 101 24.85 3.25 5.03
CA VAL A 101 24.84 4.67 4.69
C VAL A 101 24.20 5.45 5.84
N GLU A 102 24.89 6.45 6.35
CA GLU A 102 24.36 7.39 7.33
C GLU A 102 24.22 8.77 6.66
N ILE A 103 23.02 9.34 6.74
CA ILE A 103 22.70 10.63 6.12
C ILE A 103 21.99 11.52 7.14
N HIS A 104 22.47 12.75 7.30
CA HIS A 104 21.81 13.79 8.07
C HIS A 104 21.27 14.86 7.11
N TRP A 105 20.00 15.21 7.26
CA TRP A 105 19.37 16.25 6.45
C TRP A 105 18.45 17.12 7.27
N SER A 106 18.13 18.30 6.74
CA SER A 106 17.14 19.19 7.35
C SER A 106 16.56 20.14 6.33
N GLY A 107 15.33 20.59 6.57
CA GLY A 107 14.63 21.54 5.71
C GLY A 107 13.15 21.63 6.05
N ASN A 108 12.40 22.21 5.14
CA ASN A 108 10.96 22.26 5.17
C ASN A 108 10.44 21.20 4.20
N PRO A 109 9.87 20.09 4.69
CA PRO A 109 9.31 19.08 3.83
C PRO A 109 8.12 19.65 3.04
N LYS A 110 7.95 19.19 1.81
CA LYS A 110 6.85 19.58 0.93
C LYS A 110 6.56 18.44 -0.04
N PRO A 111 5.35 18.37 -0.59
CA PRO A 111 5.02 17.37 -1.58
C PRO A 111 5.96 17.40 -2.78
N VAL A 112 6.19 16.23 -3.37
CA VAL A 112 6.86 16.09 -4.67
C VAL A 112 5.82 16.24 -5.77
N ASN A 113 6.12 17.00 -6.82
CA ASN A 113 5.20 17.16 -7.95
C ASN A 113 5.04 15.86 -8.73
N SER A 114 3.82 15.50 -9.02
CA SER A 114 3.45 14.34 -9.83
C SER A 114 2.38 14.71 -10.86
N PRO A 115 2.06 13.82 -11.83
CA PRO A 115 0.92 14.03 -12.73
C PRO A 115 -0.45 14.14 -12.02
N TRP A 116 -0.54 13.67 -10.78
CA TRP A 116 -1.76 13.65 -9.95
C TRP A 116 -1.75 14.71 -8.86
N GLY A 117 -0.87 15.70 -8.93
CA GLY A 117 -0.71 16.73 -7.90
C GLY A 117 0.53 16.51 -7.03
N GLY A 118 0.55 17.15 -5.87
CA GLY A 118 1.57 16.94 -4.86
C GLY A 118 1.38 15.61 -4.14
N ILE A 119 2.46 14.87 -3.92
CA ILE A 119 2.45 13.58 -3.20
C ILE A 119 3.58 13.52 -2.18
N GLY A 120 3.40 12.80 -1.11
CA GLY A 120 4.38 12.60 -0.05
C GLY A 120 4.03 13.38 1.22
N TRP A 121 4.92 14.23 1.67
CA TRP A 121 4.69 15.02 2.86
C TRP A 121 3.67 16.14 2.61
N GLU A 122 2.62 16.15 3.41
CA GLU A 122 1.59 17.17 3.41
C GLU A 122 1.57 17.88 4.75
N GLU A 123 1.69 19.21 4.72
CA GLU A 123 1.49 20.08 5.86
C GLU A 123 0.00 20.33 6.02
N LEU A 124 -0.56 19.92 7.14
CA LEU A 124 -1.96 20.17 7.49
C LEU A 124 -2.10 21.50 8.22
N THR A 125 -3.31 22.01 8.34
CA THR A 125 -3.63 23.19 9.15
C THR A 125 -3.11 23.05 10.59
N ASP A 126 -3.15 21.83 11.16
CA ASP A 126 -2.61 21.53 12.49
C ASP A 126 -1.96 20.13 12.52
N GLY A 127 -0.76 20.02 11.97
CA GLY A 127 0.00 18.78 11.91
C GLY A 127 0.62 18.49 10.56
N ALA A 128 0.80 17.22 10.25
CA ALA A 128 1.32 16.76 8.98
C ALA A 128 0.94 15.29 8.75
N LEU A 129 0.92 14.88 7.49
CA LEU A 129 0.80 13.47 7.13
C LEU A 129 1.68 13.13 5.92
N VAL A 130 1.79 11.84 5.64
CA VAL A 130 2.56 11.34 4.50
C VAL A 130 1.71 10.41 3.64
N ALA A 131 1.45 10.83 2.40
CA ALA A 131 0.74 10.08 1.36
C ALA A 131 1.67 9.94 0.13
N SER A 132 2.45 8.86 0.06
CA SER A 132 3.62 8.77 -0.82
C SER A 132 3.41 8.06 -2.15
N GLN A 133 2.25 7.50 -2.44
CA GLN A 133 2.01 6.79 -3.69
C GLN A 133 1.97 7.76 -4.89
N PRO A 134 2.71 7.48 -6.00
CA PRO A 134 3.62 6.36 -6.19
C PRO A 134 5.10 6.64 -5.84
N THR A 135 5.54 7.90 -5.75
CA THR A 135 6.96 8.28 -5.65
C THR A 135 7.21 9.44 -4.71
N GLY A 136 6.37 9.59 -3.68
CA GLY A 136 6.41 10.70 -2.72
C GLY A 136 7.33 10.48 -1.52
N ALA A 137 7.82 9.26 -1.28
CA ALA A 137 8.70 8.96 -0.14
C ALA A 137 9.93 9.88 -0.03
N PRO A 138 10.58 10.31 -1.14
CA PRO A 138 11.70 11.25 -1.08
C PRO A 138 11.35 12.62 -0.48
N SER A 139 10.08 12.97 -0.34
CA SER A 139 9.62 14.22 0.26
C SER A 139 9.99 14.37 1.73
N TRP A 140 10.39 13.29 2.41
CA TRP A 140 10.66 13.33 3.86
C TRP A 140 11.87 12.50 4.32
N PHE A 141 12.32 11.47 3.57
CA PHE A 141 13.55 10.75 3.90
C PHE A 141 14.29 10.25 2.65
N PRO A 142 15.64 10.05 2.75
CA PRO A 142 16.41 9.48 1.66
C PRO A 142 16.11 7.99 1.49
N CYS A 143 15.68 7.58 0.30
CA CYS A 143 15.29 6.20 0.04
C CYS A 143 15.73 5.68 -1.33
N ASN A 144 15.82 4.36 -1.46
CA ASN A 144 15.85 3.67 -2.74
C ASN A 144 14.40 3.52 -3.23
N ASP A 145 13.89 4.56 -3.91
CA ASP A 145 12.46 4.73 -4.17
C ASP A 145 11.99 3.83 -5.32
N ARG A 146 11.78 2.55 -5.01
CA ARG A 146 11.30 1.52 -5.92
C ARG A 146 10.27 0.63 -5.24
N PRO A 147 9.13 0.30 -5.86
CA PRO A 147 8.10 -0.54 -5.24
C PRO A 147 8.62 -1.94 -4.88
N ALA A 148 9.59 -2.48 -5.64
CA ALA A 148 10.16 -3.80 -5.39
C ALA A 148 11.28 -3.82 -4.34
N ASP A 149 11.83 -2.67 -3.92
CA ASP A 149 12.89 -2.61 -2.90
C ASP A 149 12.29 -2.47 -1.51
N LYS A 150 11.77 -3.58 -0.99
CA LYS A 150 11.09 -3.65 0.31
C LYS A 150 12.11 -3.86 1.43
N ALA A 151 11.97 -3.09 2.50
CA ALA A 151 12.83 -3.11 3.68
C ALA A 151 12.03 -3.09 4.98
N SER A 152 12.65 -3.39 6.11
CA SER A 152 12.09 -3.10 7.44
C SER A 152 12.43 -1.67 7.86
N TYR A 153 11.62 -1.10 8.77
CA TYR A 153 11.80 0.26 9.26
C TYR A 153 11.77 0.33 10.77
N LEU A 154 12.64 1.16 11.33
CA LEU A 154 12.57 1.66 12.70
C LEU A 154 12.44 3.18 12.64
N LEU A 155 11.30 3.70 13.07
CA LEU A 155 10.97 5.13 13.00
C LEU A 155 11.00 5.70 14.42
N SER A 156 11.91 6.63 14.69
CA SER A 156 11.96 7.39 15.93
C SER A 156 11.58 8.84 15.62
N ILE A 157 10.38 9.27 16.02
CA ILE A 157 9.81 10.56 15.64
C ILE A 157 9.60 11.40 16.91
N THR A 158 10.23 12.56 16.97
CA THR A 158 10.09 13.54 18.06
C THR A 158 9.29 14.74 17.56
N CYS A 159 8.26 15.13 18.29
CA CYS A 159 7.48 16.33 18.03
C CYS A 159 7.00 16.96 19.37
N PRO A 160 6.44 18.19 19.37
CA PRO A 160 5.85 18.77 20.57
C PRO A 160 4.78 17.88 21.18
N SER A 161 4.74 17.77 22.52
CA SER A 161 3.87 16.83 23.25
C SER A 161 2.37 17.09 23.10
N ALA A 162 1.98 18.23 22.51
CA ALA A 162 0.59 18.52 22.15
C ALA A 162 0.08 17.69 20.97
N TYR A 163 0.99 17.04 20.21
CA TYR A 163 0.67 16.21 19.07
C TYR A 163 0.86 14.74 19.38
N SER A 164 0.07 13.92 18.72
CA SER A 164 0.26 12.47 18.64
C SER A 164 0.92 12.12 17.31
N VAL A 165 1.74 11.08 17.30
CA VAL A 165 2.31 10.48 16.09
C VAL A 165 1.71 9.10 15.89
N VAL A 166 1.23 8.83 14.70
CA VAL A 166 0.79 7.50 14.25
C VAL A 166 1.62 7.12 13.03
N ALA A 167 2.16 5.92 13.02
CA ALA A 167 2.91 5.39 11.86
C ALA A 167 2.56 3.93 11.64
N GLY A 168 2.86 3.41 10.45
CA GLY A 168 2.72 1.97 10.18
C GLY A 168 3.65 1.13 11.05
N GLY A 169 3.21 -0.08 11.39
CA GLY A 169 3.93 -1.00 12.28
C GLY A 169 3.62 -0.77 13.76
N ARG A 170 4.29 -1.50 14.62
CA ARG A 170 4.01 -1.57 16.06
C ARG A 170 4.69 -0.43 16.83
N LEU A 171 3.95 0.26 17.69
CA LEU A 171 4.50 1.21 18.63
C LEU A 171 5.31 0.48 19.71
N LEU A 172 6.63 0.72 19.75
CA LEU A 172 7.54 0.11 20.73
C LEU A 172 7.62 0.94 22.02
N THR A 173 7.81 2.26 21.87
CA THR A 173 7.95 3.18 23.02
C THR A 173 7.36 4.54 22.71
N ARG A 174 6.88 5.19 23.77
CA ARG A 174 6.50 6.60 23.80
C ARG A 174 7.16 7.23 25.03
N THR A 175 8.02 8.19 24.82
CA THR A 175 8.78 8.84 25.90
C THR A 175 8.65 10.34 25.82
N THR A 176 8.11 10.96 26.87
CA THR A 176 7.99 12.41 26.98
C THR A 176 9.16 12.98 27.78
N LYS A 177 9.81 14.00 27.21
CA LYS A 177 10.87 14.75 27.88
C LYS A 177 10.63 16.25 27.70
N ALA A 178 10.39 16.93 28.79
CA ALA A 178 9.98 18.35 28.79
C ALA A 178 8.74 18.57 27.89
N SER A 179 8.82 19.42 26.88
CA SER A 179 7.72 19.78 25.98
C SER A 179 7.64 18.92 24.71
N THR A 180 8.46 17.89 24.60
CA THR A 180 8.48 17.00 23.41
C THR A 180 8.24 15.56 23.79
N THR A 181 7.64 14.82 22.85
CA THR A 181 7.45 13.37 22.96
C THR A 181 8.13 12.69 21.78
N THR A 182 8.84 11.61 22.06
CA THR A 182 9.44 10.71 21.06
C THR A 182 8.63 9.43 21.00
N TRP A 183 8.23 9.06 19.78
CA TRP A 183 7.51 7.86 19.46
C TRP A 183 8.43 6.94 18.65
N VAL A 184 8.52 5.66 19.01
CA VAL A 184 9.35 4.69 18.28
C VAL A 184 8.42 3.60 17.75
N TYR A 185 8.36 3.49 16.43
CA TYR A 185 7.60 2.47 15.71
C TYR A 185 8.55 1.49 15.01
N GLU A 186 8.21 0.22 15.00
CA GLU A 186 8.89 -0.80 14.22
C GLU A 186 7.93 -1.42 13.20
N GLN A 187 8.32 -1.32 11.94
CA GLN A 187 7.69 -2.01 10.83
C GLN A 187 8.62 -3.13 10.38
N ALA A 188 8.49 -4.31 11.02
CA ALA A 188 9.37 -5.45 10.81
C ALA A 188 9.12 -6.13 9.46
N ALA A 189 7.87 -6.14 8.99
CA ALA A 189 7.51 -6.70 7.69
C ALA A 189 8.12 -5.89 6.54
N PRO A 190 8.63 -6.54 5.47
CA PRO A 190 9.17 -5.85 4.30
C PRO A 190 8.15 -4.88 3.68
N THR A 191 8.52 -3.60 3.56
CA THR A 191 7.67 -2.50 3.12
C THR A 191 8.33 -1.72 2.01
N SER A 192 7.59 -1.41 0.94
CA SER A 192 8.02 -0.49 -0.12
C SER A 192 8.08 0.94 0.42
N SER A 193 9.01 1.76 -0.09
CA SER A 193 9.19 3.15 0.38
C SER A 193 7.91 3.97 0.34
N TYR A 194 7.10 3.83 -0.71
CA TYR A 194 5.86 4.59 -0.90
C TYR A 194 4.73 4.21 0.09
N LEU A 195 4.84 3.04 0.74
CA LEU A 195 3.87 2.54 1.73
C LEU A 195 4.24 2.87 3.17
N VAL A 196 5.41 3.48 3.37
CA VAL A 196 5.81 3.98 4.69
C VAL A 196 5.15 5.32 4.90
N SER A 197 4.33 5.41 5.94
CA SER A 197 3.53 6.59 6.24
C SER A 197 3.57 6.94 7.71
N LEU A 198 3.30 8.19 8.00
CA LEU A 198 3.04 8.72 9.34
C LEU A 198 2.01 9.84 9.28
N ALA A 199 1.33 10.04 10.39
CA ALA A 199 0.46 11.18 10.63
C ALA A 199 0.81 11.83 11.98
N ILE A 200 0.87 13.15 12.03
CA ILE A 200 1.13 13.95 13.20
C ILE A 200 -0.04 14.90 13.38
N GLY A 201 -0.78 14.77 14.46
CA GLY A 201 -2.00 15.55 14.68
C GLY A 201 -2.52 15.43 16.11
N LYS A 202 -3.65 16.08 16.39
CA LYS A 202 -4.35 15.98 17.67
C LYS A 202 -5.41 14.90 17.61
N PHE A 203 -5.00 13.66 17.73
CA PHE A 203 -5.89 12.51 17.61
C PHE A 203 -6.34 11.97 18.97
N GLN A 204 -7.61 11.56 19.03
CA GLN A 204 -8.10 10.57 19.99
C GLN A 204 -7.88 9.17 19.41
N THR A 205 -7.43 8.24 20.25
CA THR A 205 -7.25 6.85 19.86
C THR A 205 -8.42 6.04 20.39
N VAL A 206 -9.05 5.25 19.52
CA VAL A 206 -10.13 4.33 19.86
C VAL A 206 -9.79 2.92 19.38
N LEU A 207 -10.27 1.91 20.10
CA LEU A 207 -10.19 0.53 19.68
C LEU A 207 -11.32 0.24 18.68
N LEU A 208 -11.01 -0.29 17.51
CA LEU A 208 -11.97 -0.63 16.44
C LEU A 208 -12.48 -2.07 16.54
N GLY A 209 -12.38 -2.70 17.67
CA GLY A 209 -12.86 -4.06 17.88
C GLY A 209 -12.11 -4.72 19.01
N ASP A 210 -12.71 -5.75 19.58
CA ASP A 210 -12.03 -6.59 20.55
C ASP A 210 -10.86 -7.32 19.85
N PRO A 211 -9.63 -7.36 20.42
CA PRO A 211 -8.55 -8.22 19.94
C PRO A 211 -8.95 -9.69 19.78
N GLY A 212 -10.06 -10.14 20.38
CA GLY A 212 -10.68 -11.42 20.14
C GLY A 212 -11.28 -11.60 18.73
N PHE A 213 -11.56 -10.51 18.00
CA PHE A 213 -12.12 -10.57 16.66
C PHE A 213 -10.97 -10.72 15.64
N GLY A 214 -10.77 -11.94 15.12
CA GLY A 214 -9.70 -12.24 14.18
C GLY A 214 -8.28 -12.13 14.74
N GLY A 215 -8.10 -11.80 16.02
CA GLY A 215 -6.81 -11.69 16.71
C GLY A 215 -5.92 -10.51 16.26
N VAL A 216 -6.42 -9.60 15.43
CA VAL A 216 -5.67 -8.44 14.91
C VAL A 216 -6.04 -7.20 15.73
N PRO A 217 -5.09 -6.55 16.45
CA PRO A 217 -5.34 -5.26 17.07
C PRO A 217 -5.68 -4.20 16.01
N MET A 218 -6.79 -3.49 16.17
CA MET A 218 -7.24 -2.46 15.24
C MET A 218 -7.52 -1.16 15.98
N HIS A 219 -6.93 -0.06 15.51
CA HIS A 219 -7.04 1.24 16.16
C HIS A 219 -7.52 2.32 15.19
N GLY A 220 -8.39 3.21 15.67
CA GLY A 220 -8.73 4.46 15.01
C GLY A 220 -8.04 5.64 15.68
N HIS A 221 -7.52 6.57 14.91
CA HIS A 221 -6.92 7.82 15.36
C HIS A 221 -7.64 8.98 14.68
N ILE A 222 -8.42 9.74 15.45
CA ILE A 222 -9.45 10.63 14.92
C ILE A 222 -9.42 11.97 15.64
N PRO A 223 -9.72 13.10 14.98
CA PRO A 223 -10.10 14.35 15.66
C PRO A 223 -11.29 14.13 16.56
N ALA A 224 -11.26 14.72 17.77
CA ALA A 224 -12.27 14.46 18.81
C ALA A 224 -13.72 14.70 18.36
N HIS A 225 -13.93 15.71 17.52
CA HIS A 225 -15.26 16.11 17.05
C HIS A 225 -15.86 15.15 16.01
N LEU A 226 -15.05 14.28 15.36
CA LEU A 226 -15.51 13.29 14.38
C LEU A 226 -15.79 11.91 15.00
N LEU A 227 -15.57 11.74 16.30
CA LEU A 227 -15.68 10.45 16.95
C LEU A 227 -17.07 9.78 16.80
N PRO A 228 -18.21 10.50 16.89
CA PRO A 228 -19.54 9.89 16.72
C PRO A 228 -19.77 9.35 15.31
N GLU A 229 -19.39 10.09 14.28
CA GLU A 229 -19.52 9.74 12.87
C GLU A 229 -18.59 8.56 12.55
N PHE A 230 -17.32 8.68 12.93
CA PHE A 230 -16.32 7.61 12.77
C PHE A 230 -16.78 6.30 13.40
N SER A 231 -17.31 6.35 14.62
CA SER A 231 -17.78 5.14 15.33
C SER A 231 -18.89 4.40 14.59
N ARG A 232 -19.71 5.11 13.79
CA ARG A 232 -20.76 4.51 12.95
C ARG A 232 -20.17 3.98 11.63
N ASP A 233 -19.30 4.73 10.98
CA ASP A 233 -18.79 4.44 9.64
C ASP A 233 -17.80 3.29 9.66
N PHE A 234 -16.97 3.18 10.70
CA PHE A 234 -15.97 2.13 10.85
C PHE A 234 -16.42 0.95 11.73
N ALA A 235 -17.64 0.97 12.25
CA ALA A 235 -18.18 -0.10 13.10
C ALA A 235 -18.10 -1.51 12.49
N ARG A 236 -18.12 -1.61 11.16
CA ARG A 236 -18.10 -2.89 10.43
C ARG A 236 -16.72 -3.32 9.98
N GLN A 237 -15.69 -2.52 10.19
CA GLN A 237 -14.33 -2.82 9.75
C GLN A 237 -13.73 -4.08 10.41
N PRO A 238 -14.00 -4.42 11.68
CA PRO A 238 -13.60 -5.72 12.25
C PRO A 238 -14.22 -6.90 11.51
N ALA A 239 -15.47 -6.80 11.08
CA ALA A 239 -16.15 -7.84 10.31
C ALA A 239 -15.56 -7.95 8.87
N MET A 240 -15.09 -6.84 8.28
CA MET A 240 -14.33 -6.85 7.02
C MET A 240 -13.00 -7.58 7.20
N MET A 241 -12.26 -7.29 8.28
CA MET A 241 -11.00 -7.95 8.63
C MET A 241 -11.19 -9.46 8.74
N ASP A 242 -12.19 -9.89 9.47
CA ASP A 242 -12.52 -11.31 9.65
C ASP A 242 -12.90 -11.98 8.32
N LEU A 243 -13.72 -11.31 7.49
CA LEU A 243 -14.07 -11.80 6.16
C LEU A 243 -12.82 -11.95 5.27
N PHE A 244 -11.97 -10.94 5.21
CA PHE A 244 -10.79 -10.95 4.34
C PHE A 244 -9.75 -11.98 4.81
N GLN A 245 -9.61 -12.20 6.12
CA GLN A 245 -8.79 -13.31 6.62
C GLN A 245 -9.30 -14.67 6.15
N ARG A 246 -10.61 -14.90 6.14
CA ARG A 246 -11.20 -16.13 5.60
C ARG A 246 -10.97 -16.28 4.09
N LEU A 247 -11.10 -15.19 3.33
CA LEU A 247 -11.03 -15.22 1.86
C LEU A 247 -9.59 -15.19 1.33
N PHE A 248 -8.69 -14.44 1.96
CA PHE A 248 -7.33 -14.15 1.48
C PHE A 248 -6.23 -14.79 2.31
N GLY A 249 -6.56 -15.32 3.49
CA GLY A 249 -5.61 -15.85 4.46
C GLY A 249 -5.32 -14.88 5.60
N PRO A 250 -4.50 -15.28 6.59
CA PRO A 250 -4.23 -14.46 7.78
C PRO A 250 -3.77 -13.06 7.44
N TYR A 251 -4.18 -12.08 8.25
CA TYR A 251 -3.71 -10.70 8.14
C TYR A 251 -2.16 -10.68 8.16
N PRO A 252 -1.52 -9.97 7.21
CA PRO A 252 -0.08 -10.13 7.02
C PRO A 252 0.82 -9.38 8.00
N PHE A 253 0.26 -8.48 8.84
CA PHE A 253 1.01 -7.60 9.73
C PHE A 253 0.60 -7.79 11.19
N ASP A 254 1.26 -7.06 12.13
CA ASP A 254 1.03 -7.23 13.56
C ASP A 254 -0.23 -6.52 14.04
N GLU A 255 -0.52 -5.33 13.50
CA GLU A 255 -1.67 -4.48 13.85
C GLU A 255 -2.13 -3.65 12.66
N TYR A 256 -3.33 -3.11 12.73
CA TYR A 256 -3.90 -2.24 11.71
C TYR A 256 -4.43 -0.96 12.35
N ALA A 257 -4.12 0.18 11.73
CA ALA A 257 -4.60 1.48 12.16
C ALA A 257 -5.37 2.20 11.04
N VAL A 258 -6.31 3.05 11.45
CA VAL A 258 -6.97 4.03 10.59
C VAL A 258 -6.69 5.40 11.17
N VAL A 259 -6.26 6.34 10.34
CA VAL A 259 -6.17 7.75 10.69
C VAL A 259 -7.18 8.53 9.87
N VAL A 260 -7.94 9.39 10.53
CA VAL A 260 -8.76 10.42 9.87
C VAL A 260 -8.09 11.76 10.10
N ALA A 261 -7.70 12.42 9.02
CA ALA A 261 -7.23 13.79 9.06
C ALA A 261 -8.41 14.77 9.10
N ASP A 262 -8.22 15.93 9.74
CA ASP A 262 -9.22 16.99 9.80
C ASP A 262 -9.18 17.88 8.54
N GLU A 263 -8.94 17.24 7.40
CA GLU A 263 -8.90 17.89 6.07
C GLU A 263 -9.49 16.94 5.03
N GLU A 264 -10.00 17.50 3.92
CA GLU A 264 -10.55 16.71 2.82
C GLU A 264 -9.45 16.08 1.99
N PHE A 265 -9.64 14.82 1.59
CA PHE A 265 -8.79 14.11 0.64
C PHE A 265 -9.60 13.72 -0.59
N ASP A 266 -8.99 13.81 -1.77
CA ASP A 266 -9.62 13.34 -3.01
C ASP A 266 -9.95 11.84 -2.93
N VAL A 267 -9.02 11.05 -2.38
CA VAL A 267 -9.14 9.61 -2.15
C VAL A 267 -8.43 9.22 -0.85
N PRO A 268 -8.89 8.15 -0.17
CA PRO A 268 -8.11 7.53 0.91
C PRO A 268 -6.77 7.00 0.40
N VAL A 269 -5.85 6.68 1.31
CA VAL A 269 -4.51 6.19 0.97
C VAL A 269 -4.19 4.95 1.78
N GLU A 270 -3.80 3.89 1.07
CA GLU A 270 -3.29 2.66 1.65
C GLU A 270 -1.83 2.82 2.06
N ALA A 271 -1.52 2.72 3.31
CA ALA A 271 -0.17 2.54 3.81
C ALA A 271 -0.05 1.16 4.47
N GLN A 272 1.16 0.64 4.62
CA GLN A 272 1.30 -0.70 5.18
C GLN A 272 1.01 -0.69 6.69
N GLY A 273 -0.04 -1.42 7.09
CA GLY A 273 -0.54 -1.45 8.46
C GLY A 273 -1.34 -0.21 8.88
N LEU A 274 -1.61 0.70 7.95
CA LEU A 274 -2.24 1.99 8.22
C LEU A 274 -3.01 2.48 7.01
N SER A 275 -4.27 2.92 7.17
CA SER A 275 -5.01 3.63 6.11
C SER A 275 -5.33 5.06 6.53
N LEU A 276 -5.20 5.99 5.59
CA LEU A 276 -5.44 7.42 5.79
C LEU A 276 -6.74 7.83 5.10
N PHE A 277 -7.59 8.52 5.82
CA PHE A 277 -8.86 9.07 5.34
C PHE A 277 -8.92 10.58 5.61
N GLY A 278 -9.60 11.33 4.74
CA GLY A 278 -9.96 12.71 5.03
C GLY A 278 -11.30 12.81 5.75
N VAL A 279 -11.60 13.98 6.34
CA VAL A 279 -12.86 14.26 7.03
C VAL A 279 -14.08 14.02 6.14
N ASN A 280 -13.97 14.27 4.83
CA ASN A 280 -15.03 14.05 3.84
C ASN A 280 -15.40 12.58 3.61
N HIS A 281 -14.63 11.63 4.14
CA HIS A 281 -14.95 10.21 4.11
C HIS A 281 -15.70 9.71 5.35
N VAL A 282 -15.98 10.62 6.30
CA VAL A 282 -16.63 10.31 7.58
C VAL A 282 -17.91 11.14 7.69
N ASP A 283 -19.05 10.53 7.32
CA ASP A 283 -20.35 11.19 7.22
C ASP A 283 -21.37 10.70 8.27
N GLY A 284 -21.02 9.68 9.05
CA GLY A 284 -21.91 9.03 10.01
C GLY A 284 -23.02 8.19 9.38
N ALA A 285 -23.02 8.03 8.06
CA ALA A 285 -24.02 7.31 7.28
C ALA A 285 -23.45 6.11 6.51
N ARG A 286 -22.14 5.82 6.66
CA ARG A 286 -21.38 4.79 5.93
C ARG A 286 -21.29 5.03 4.43
N GLY A 287 -21.34 6.29 3.99
CA GLY A 287 -21.25 6.63 2.56
C GLY A 287 -19.97 6.13 1.89
N SER A 288 -18.88 6.06 2.66
CA SER A 288 -17.56 5.60 2.20
C SER A 288 -17.23 4.13 2.56
N GLU A 289 -18.21 3.31 2.99
CA GLU A 289 -17.95 1.93 3.47
C GLU A 289 -17.22 1.06 2.44
N ARG A 290 -17.48 1.26 1.14
CA ARG A 290 -16.74 0.55 0.09
C ARG A 290 -15.24 0.90 0.09
N LEU A 291 -14.89 2.17 0.35
CA LEU A 291 -13.50 2.62 0.44
C LEU A 291 -12.82 2.05 1.69
N VAL A 292 -13.53 1.95 2.81
CA VAL A 292 -13.01 1.27 4.02
C VAL A 292 -12.63 -0.18 3.72
N ALA A 293 -13.44 -0.89 2.93
CA ALA A 293 -13.13 -2.26 2.49
C ALA A 293 -11.97 -2.30 1.49
N HIS A 294 -11.87 -1.31 0.58
CA HIS A 294 -10.81 -1.17 -0.40
C HIS A 294 -9.44 -1.01 0.26
N GLU A 295 -9.30 -0.01 1.14
CA GLU A 295 -8.04 0.29 1.84
C GLU A 295 -7.60 -0.86 2.76
N LEU A 296 -8.56 -1.55 3.38
CA LEU A 296 -8.25 -2.73 4.16
C LEU A 296 -7.74 -3.88 3.29
N ALA A 297 -8.31 -4.10 2.10
CA ALA A 297 -7.90 -5.18 1.20
C ALA A 297 -6.50 -4.98 0.64
N HIS A 298 -6.06 -3.73 0.48
CA HIS A 298 -4.69 -3.40 0.10
C HIS A 298 -3.65 -4.00 1.03
N GLN A 299 -3.98 -4.26 2.29
CA GLN A 299 -3.04 -4.88 3.24
C GLN A 299 -2.55 -6.24 2.75
N TRP A 300 -3.37 -7.02 2.03
CA TRP A 300 -2.96 -8.26 1.34
C TRP A 300 -2.41 -7.97 -0.05
N PHE A 301 -3.12 -7.12 -0.85
CA PHE A 301 -2.86 -6.88 -2.27
C PHE A 301 -2.44 -5.43 -2.52
N GLY A 302 -1.15 -5.20 -2.65
CA GLY A 302 -0.51 -3.89 -2.72
C GLY A 302 0.58 -3.75 -1.66
N ASN A 303 0.25 -4.04 -0.39
CA ASN A 303 1.14 -3.85 0.73
C ASN A 303 1.96 -5.11 1.05
N SER A 304 1.32 -6.22 1.40
CA SER A 304 2.03 -7.49 1.63
C SER A 304 2.59 -8.07 0.33
N VAL A 305 1.73 -8.27 -0.66
CA VAL A 305 2.10 -8.64 -2.03
C VAL A 305 2.12 -7.38 -2.87
N SER A 306 3.30 -6.83 -3.14
CA SER A 306 3.47 -5.59 -3.90
C SER A 306 3.81 -5.88 -5.36
N ILE A 307 3.78 -4.84 -6.20
CA ILE A 307 4.16 -4.92 -7.60
C ILE A 307 5.69 -4.79 -7.78
N ALA A 308 6.22 -5.44 -8.82
CA ALA A 308 7.64 -5.35 -9.18
C ALA A 308 8.00 -4.00 -9.83
N ASP A 309 7.08 -3.42 -10.56
CA ASP A 309 7.13 -2.07 -11.14
C ASP A 309 5.69 -1.56 -11.43
N TRP A 310 5.55 -0.27 -11.70
CA TRP A 310 4.27 0.41 -11.82
C TRP A 310 3.40 -0.02 -13.02
N ARG A 311 3.93 -0.76 -13.98
CA ARG A 311 3.12 -1.35 -15.07
C ARG A 311 2.07 -2.33 -14.54
N HIS A 312 2.30 -2.91 -13.39
CA HIS A 312 1.48 -3.97 -12.81
C HIS A 312 0.47 -3.49 -11.77
N ILE A 313 0.24 -2.17 -11.66
CA ILE A 313 -0.61 -1.55 -10.64
C ILE A 313 -2.04 -2.13 -10.58
N TRP A 314 -2.57 -2.61 -11.70
CA TRP A 314 -3.87 -3.24 -11.74
C TRP A 314 -4.03 -4.45 -10.79
N LEU A 315 -2.91 -5.10 -10.42
CA LEU A 315 -2.93 -6.20 -9.45
C LEU A 315 -3.26 -5.71 -8.03
N ASN A 316 -2.82 -4.50 -7.68
CA ASN A 316 -3.21 -3.88 -6.42
C ASN A 316 -4.68 -3.46 -6.50
N GLU A 317 -4.99 -2.59 -7.46
CA GLU A 317 -6.28 -1.91 -7.57
C GLU A 317 -7.43 -2.85 -7.96
N GLY A 318 -7.18 -3.76 -8.89
CA GLY A 318 -8.19 -4.72 -9.32
C GLY A 318 -8.59 -5.72 -8.24
N LEU A 319 -7.64 -6.17 -7.40
CA LEU A 319 -7.92 -7.06 -6.28
C LEU A 319 -8.60 -6.31 -5.12
N ALA A 320 -8.18 -5.08 -4.82
CA ALA A 320 -8.83 -4.24 -3.82
C ALA A 320 -10.25 -3.86 -4.27
N LYS A 321 -10.44 -3.48 -5.54
CA LYS A 321 -11.76 -3.23 -6.12
C LYS A 321 -12.67 -4.45 -6.04
N TYR A 322 -12.15 -5.63 -6.30
CA TYR A 322 -12.93 -6.86 -6.18
C TYR A 322 -13.28 -7.19 -4.72
N ALA A 323 -12.42 -6.85 -3.78
CA ALA A 323 -12.71 -6.99 -2.35
C ALA A 323 -13.88 -6.11 -1.89
N GLU A 324 -14.06 -4.88 -2.44
CA GLU A 324 -15.28 -4.08 -2.23
C GLU A 324 -16.54 -4.88 -2.60
N TRP A 325 -16.50 -5.59 -3.73
CA TRP A 325 -17.64 -6.37 -4.22
C TRP A 325 -17.89 -7.62 -3.37
N LEU A 326 -16.83 -8.28 -2.90
CA LEU A 326 -16.92 -9.41 -1.98
C LEU A 326 -17.51 -8.97 -0.63
N TRP A 327 -17.12 -7.80 -0.13
CA TRP A 327 -17.71 -7.22 1.07
C TRP A 327 -19.20 -6.92 0.86
N SER A 328 -19.58 -6.26 -0.22
CA SER A 328 -20.99 -6.00 -0.55
C SER A 328 -21.81 -7.30 -0.58
N GLU A 329 -21.32 -8.31 -1.30
CA GLU A 329 -21.99 -9.60 -1.42
C GLU A 329 -22.20 -10.28 -0.06
N ARG A 330 -21.21 -10.25 0.82
CA ARG A 330 -21.24 -10.92 2.13
C ARG A 330 -21.93 -10.10 3.22
N SER A 331 -22.09 -8.82 3.03
CA SER A 331 -22.75 -7.91 3.98
C SER A 331 -24.22 -7.64 3.68
N GLY A 332 -24.81 -8.37 2.71
CA GLY A 332 -26.21 -8.25 2.34
C GLY A 332 -26.52 -7.21 1.27
N GLY A 333 -25.49 -6.67 0.60
CA GLY A 333 -25.62 -5.78 -0.54
C GLY A 333 -25.74 -6.51 -1.87
N ARG A 334 -25.36 -5.84 -2.97
CA ARG A 334 -25.33 -6.43 -4.32
C ARG A 334 -24.27 -7.53 -4.40
N SER A 335 -24.58 -8.60 -5.16
CA SER A 335 -23.59 -9.66 -5.40
C SER A 335 -22.43 -9.15 -6.27
N ALA A 336 -21.28 -9.82 -6.17
CA ALA A 336 -20.12 -9.52 -7.01
C ALA A 336 -20.47 -9.61 -8.52
N GLN A 337 -21.32 -10.55 -8.93
CA GLN A 337 -21.82 -10.64 -10.31
C GLN A 337 -22.63 -9.40 -10.72
N GLN A 338 -23.49 -8.88 -9.83
CA GLN A 338 -24.28 -7.68 -10.12
C GLN A 338 -23.38 -6.45 -10.23
N LEU A 339 -22.38 -6.32 -9.35
CA LEU A 339 -21.42 -5.22 -9.37
C LEU A 339 -20.50 -5.31 -10.58
N ALA A 340 -20.03 -6.51 -10.95
CA ALA A 340 -19.27 -6.73 -12.19
C ALA A 340 -20.08 -6.35 -13.44
N ALA A 341 -21.39 -6.66 -13.47
CA ALA A 341 -22.26 -6.26 -14.59
C ALA A 341 -22.48 -4.75 -14.65
N LEU A 342 -22.52 -4.05 -13.51
CA LEU A 342 -22.58 -2.58 -13.47
C LEU A 342 -21.29 -1.96 -13.98
N ALA A 343 -20.14 -2.42 -13.48
CA ALA A 343 -18.83 -1.97 -13.90
C ALA A 343 -18.59 -2.22 -15.40
N HIS A 344 -18.96 -3.38 -15.89
CA HIS A 344 -18.84 -3.73 -17.32
C HIS A 344 -19.67 -2.81 -18.20
N ARG A 345 -20.92 -2.50 -17.82
CA ARG A 345 -21.75 -1.54 -18.56
C ARG A 345 -21.17 -0.13 -18.55
N LEU A 346 -20.61 0.31 -17.39
CA LEU A 346 -19.92 1.59 -17.30
C LEU A 346 -18.73 1.64 -18.27
N LEU A 347 -17.88 0.62 -18.21
CA LEU A 347 -16.71 0.49 -19.08
C LEU A 347 -17.08 0.47 -20.56
N ALA A 348 -18.17 -0.21 -20.95
CA ALA A 348 -18.64 -0.28 -22.34
C ALA A 348 -19.01 1.09 -22.92
N GLY A 349 -19.42 2.06 -22.06
CA GLY A 349 -19.71 3.44 -22.44
C GLY A 349 -18.49 4.36 -22.49
N LEU A 350 -17.30 3.88 -22.12
CA LEU A 350 -16.06 4.68 -22.03
C LEU A 350 -15.09 4.32 -23.19
N PRO A 351 -14.10 5.19 -23.48
CA PRO A 351 -13.07 4.88 -24.49
C PRO A 351 -12.31 3.58 -24.18
N GLN A 352 -12.15 2.74 -25.21
CA GLN A 352 -11.47 1.44 -25.11
C GLN A 352 -10.01 1.57 -25.56
N ASP A 353 -9.20 2.36 -24.84
CA ASP A 353 -7.82 2.73 -25.19
C ASP A 353 -6.79 2.37 -24.12
N ILE A 354 -7.22 1.78 -22.99
CA ILE A 354 -6.32 1.38 -21.89
C ILE A 354 -6.10 -0.13 -21.89
N ARG A 355 -4.84 -0.55 -21.78
CA ARG A 355 -4.42 -1.91 -21.42
C ARG A 355 -4.03 -1.90 -19.96
N ILE A 356 -4.74 -2.62 -19.09
CA ILE A 356 -4.50 -2.55 -17.65
C ILE A 356 -3.14 -3.15 -17.22
N ALA A 357 -2.62 -4.13 -17.96
CA ALA A 357 -1.21 -4.54 -17.81
C ALA A 357 -0.30 -3.64 -18.64
N ALA A 358 0.22 -2.61 -18.11
CA ALA A 358 0.98 -1.52 -18.71
C ALA A 358 0.11 -0.36 -19.27
N PRO A 359 -0.67 0.29 -18.39
CA PRO A 359 -1.60 1.37 -18.79
C PRO A 359 -0.90 2.65 -19.28
N GLY A 360 0.39 2.78 -19.01
CA GLY A 360 1.16 4.00 -19.19
C GLY A 360 1.17 4.87 -17.94
N LYS A 361 2.23 5.67 -17.77
CA LYS A 361 2.45 6.47 -16.56
C LYS A 361 1.26 7.37 -16.20
N LYS A 362 0.63 8.03 -17.17
CA LYS A 362 -0.47 8.97 -16.92
C LYS A 362 -1.78 8.29 -16.56
N SER A 363 -1.98 7.05 -17.00
CA SER A 363 -3.24 6.31 -16.87
C SER A 363 -3.17 5.21 -15.81
N MET A 364 -2.11 5.14 -15.01
CA MET A 364 -1.97 4.06 -14.02
C MET A 364 -2.95 4.19 -12.84
N PHE A 365 -3.56 5.35 -12.64
CA PHE A 365 -4.63 5.60 -11.67
C PHE A 365 -5.93 6.08 -12.35
N ASP A 366 -6.16 5.69 -13.61
CA ASP A 366 -7.44 5.94 -14.30
C ASP A 366 -8.52 5.01 -13.73
N ASP A 367 -9.70 5.53 -13.42
CA ASP A 367 -10.82 4.77 -12.84
C ASP A 367 -11.16 3.51 -13.64
N ARG A 368 -10.98 3.56 -14.97
CA ARG A 368 -11.21 2.40 -15.85
C ARG A 368 -10.26 1.24 -15.56
N LEU A 369 -9.06 1.50 -15.03
CA LEU A 369 -8.13 0.45 -14.61
C LEU A 369 -8.68 -0.31 -13.39
N TYR A 370 -9.24 0.41 -12.41
CA TYR A 370 -9.86 -0.16 -11.21
C TYR A 370 -11.06 -1.03 -11.58
N GLU A 371 -12.00 -0.45 -12.35
CA GLU A 371 -13.22 -1.16 -12.75
C GLU A 371 -12.90 -2.38 -13.62
N ARG A 372 -12.04 -2.22 -14.66
CA ARG A 372 -11.65 -3.34 -15.53
C ARG A 372 -10.83 -4.38 -14.77
N GLY A 373 -9.98 -3.96 -13.83
CA GLY A 373 -9.26 -4.85 -12.92
C GLY A 373 -10.21 -5.72 -12.11
N GLY A 374 -11.20 -5.11 -11.45
CA GLY A 374 -12.23 -5.81 -10.69
C GLY A 374 -13.03 -6.80 -11.55
N VAL A 375 -13.46 -6.38 -12.76
CA VAL A 375 -14.15 -7.28 -13.69
C VAL A 375 -13.25 -8.42 -14.17
N THR A 376 -11.95 -8.19 -14.38
CA THR A 376 -10.98 -9.25 -14.72
C THR A 376 -10.89 -10.29 -13.60
N ILE A 377 -10.79 -9.87 -12.35
CA ILE A 377 -10.78 -10.79 -11.20
C ILE A 377 -12.09 -11.57 -11.11
N HIS A 378 -13.23 -10.93 -11.41
CA HIS A 378 -14.51 -11.61 -11.50
C HIS A 378 -14.54 -12.66 -12.63
N ALA A 379 -14.00 -12.34 -13.80
CA ALA A 379 -13.90 -13.29 -14.91
C ALA A 379 -13.04 -14.52 -14.55
N ILE A 380 -11.96 -14.33 -13.79
CA ILE A 380 -11.16 -15.44 -13.25
C ILE A 380 -11.98 -16.28 -12.27
N ARG A 381 -12.79 -15.65 -11.38
CA ARG A 381 -13.69 -16.39 -10.48
C ARG A 381 -14.72 -17.21 -11.26
N CYS A 382 -15.28 -16.66 -12.34
CA CYS A 382 -16.21 -17.39 -13.20
C CYS A 382 -15.56 -18.61 -13.87
N ALA A 383 -14.29 -18.49 -14.29
CA ALA A 383 -13.56 -19.58 -14.93
C ALA A 383 -13.15 -20.68 -13.96
N LEU A 384 -12.76 -20.33 -12.72
CA LEU A 384 -12.28 -21.29 -11.72
C LEU A 384 -13.41 -21.88 -10.86
N GLY A 385 -14.52 -21.17 -10.69
CA GLY A 385 -15.52 -21.42 -9.65
C GLY A 385 -15.03 -20.97 -8.26
N ASP A 386 -15.96 -20.82 -7.31
CA ASP A 386 -15.72 -20.23 -5.99
C ASP A 386 -14.62 -20.95 -5.20
N GLU A 387 -14.68 -22.26 -5.11
CA GLU A 387 -13.76 -23.05 -4.27
C GLU A 387 -12.31 -22.85 -4.71
N ARG A 388 -12.01 -23.08 -5.99
CA ARG A 388 -10.68 -22.95 -6.58
C ARG A 388 -10.20 -21.50 -6.58
N PHE A 389 -11.10 -20.55 -6.84
CA PHE A 389 -10.80 -19.14 -6.85
C PHE A 389 -10.33 -18.65 -5.47
N PHE A 390 -11.07 -18.92 -4.40
CA PHE A 390 -10.65 -18.50 -3.06
C PHE A 390 -9.43 -19.29 -2.55
N HIS A 391 -9.25 -20.55 -2.97
CA HIS A 391 -8.01 -21.28 -2.71
C HIS A 391 -6.82 -20.62 -3.43
N MET A 392 -6.99 -20.24 -4.68
CA MET A 392 -5.99 -19.51 -5.46
C MET A 392 -5.60 -18.20 -4.77
N LEU A 393 -6.56 -17.37 -4.32
CA LEU A 393 -6.28 -16.10 -3.64
C LEU A 393 -5.51 -16.30 -2.33
N ARG A 394 -5.90 -17.26 -1.50
CA ARG A 394 -5.15 -17.58 -0.25
C ARG A 394 -3.74 -18.05 -0.57
N SER A 395 -3.58 -18.91 -1.56
CA SER A 395 -2.27 -19.37 -2.02
C SER A 395 -1.42 -18.23 -2.56
N TRP A 396 -2.02 -17.31 -3.32
CA TRP A 396 -1.35 -16.12 -3.85
C TRP A 396 -0.80 -15.23 -2.73
N ALA A 397 -1.66 -14.83 -1.80
CA ALA A 397 -1.29 -13.98 -0.68
C ALA A 397 -0.20 -14.65 0.21
N GLY A 398 -0.33 -15.95 0.46
CA GLY A 398 0.63 -16.70 1.28
C GLY A 398 2.00 -16.89 0.62
N LEU A 399 2.03 -17.31 -0.65
CA LEU A 399 3.28 -17.60 -1.38
C LEU A 399 4.12 -16.35 -1.69
N HIS A 400 3.45 -15.21 -1.86
CA HIS A 400 4.10 -13.96 -2.24
C HIS A 400 4.17 -12.95 -1.09
N ARG A 401 3.83 -13.36 0.13
CA ARG A 401 3.87 -12.49 1.33
C ARG A 401 5.22 -11.80 1.45
N GLY A 402 5.19 -10.47 1.59
CA GLY A 402 6.39 -9.62 1.71
C GLY A 402 7.22 -9.51 0.41
N GLY A 403 6.72 -10.08 -0.69
CA GLY A 403 7.39 -10.07 -1.99
C GLY A 403 6.82 -9.07 -2.98
N SER A 404 7.36 -9.13 -4.21
CA SER A 404 6.91 -8.32 -5.33
C SER A 404 6.63 -9.21 -6.55
N VAL A 405 5.57 -8.87 -7.30
CA VAL A 405 5.00 -9.70 -8.34
C VAL A 405 4.78 -8.93 -9.65
N THR A 406 4.58 -9.66 -10.72
CA THR A 406 4.22 -9.14 -12.05
C THR A 406 2.91 -9.75 -12.52
N THR A 407 2.31 -9.18 -13.56
CA THR A 407 1.15 -9.77 -14.25
C THR A 407 1.45 -11.20 -14.71
N ALA A 408 2.63 -11.45 -15.27
CA ALA A 408 3.03 -12.80 -15.69
C ALA A 408 3.12 -13.79 -14.51
N THR A 409 3.62 -13.35 -13.36
CA THR A 409 3.64 -14.17 -12.14
C THR A 409 2.23 -14.52 -11.68
N PHE A 410 1.30 -13.56 -11.76
CA PHE A 410 -0.12 -13.79 -11.39
C PHE A 410 -0.80 -14.73 -12.37
N THR A 411 -0.63 -14.54 -13.69
CA THR A 411 -1.16 -15.44 -14.73
C THR A 411 -0.68 -16.88 -14.52
N ALA A 412 0.63 -17.07 -14.32
CA ALA A 412 1.21 -18.39 -14.06
C ALA A 412 0.68 -19.01 -12.76
N HIS A 413 0.39 -18.18 -11.74
CA HIS A 413 -0.19 -18.66 -10.49
C HIS A 413 -1.64 -19.13 -10.69
N VAL A 414 -2.48 -18.33 -11.35
CA VAL A 414 -3.88 -18.66 -11.65
C VAL A 414 -3.99 -19.95 -12.46
N ASN A 415 -3.15 -20.11 -13.49
CA ASN A 415 -3.13 -21.31 -14.35
C ASN A 415 -2.88 -22.62 -13.58
N ARG A 416 -2.28 -22.57 -12.40
CA ARG A 416 -2.10 -23.76 -11.54
C ARG A 416 -3.39 -24.27 -10.89
N PHE A 417 -4.45 -23.46 -10.91
CA PHE A 417 -5.77 -23.77 -10.33
C PHE A 417 -6.84 -24.01 -11.39
N ALA A 418 -6.52 -23.79 -12.66
CA ALA A 418 -7.41 -24.02 -13.81
C ALA A 418 -7.20 -25.42 -14.40
N ASP A 419 -8.26 -26.00 -14.96
CA ASP A 419 -8.18 -27.28 -15.68
C ASP A 419 -7.40 -27.12 -17.00
N GLU A 420 -7.58 -25.95 -17.66
CA GLU A 420 -6.83 -25.52 -18.83
C GLU A 420 -6.28 -24.12 -18.64
N PRO A 421 -5.11 -23.77 -19.24
CA PRO A 421 -4.52 -22.44 -19.09
C PRO A 421 -5.47 -21.31 -19.52
N LEU A 422 -5.59 -20.29 -18.68
CA LEU A 422 -6.44 -19.11 -18.91
C LEU A 422 -5.69 -17.97 -19.66
N ASP A 423 -4.63 -18.29 -20.41
CA ASP A 423 -3.82 -17.29 -21.12
C ASP A 423 -4.65 -16.44 -22.08
N GLY A 424 -5.65 -17.05 -22.75
CA GLY A 424 -6.60 -16.35 -23.62
C GLY A 424 -7.47 -15.33 -22.87
N LEU A 425 -7.89 -15.65 -21.63
CA LEU A 425 -8.61 -14.73 -20.76
C LEU A 425 -7.71 -13.55 -20.39
N PHE A 426 -6.49 -13.81 -19.93
CA PHE A 426 -5.54 -12.75 -19.59
C PHE A 426 -5.20 -11.90 -20.81
N ASP A 427 -4.96 -12.48 -21.99
CA ASP A 427 -4.72 -11.69 -23.19
C ASP A 427 -5.87 -10.74 -23.47
N ALA A 428 -7.12 -11.22 -23.45
CA ALA A 428 -8.28 -10.41 -23.74
C ALA A 428 -8.53 -9.31 -22.69
N TRP A 429 -8.47 -9.63 -21.39
CA TRP A 429 -8.85 -8.70 -20.33
C TRP A 429 -7.74 -7.73 -19.93
N VAL A 430 -6.46 -8.14 -19.99
CA VAL A 430 -5.34 -7.35 -19.44
C VAL A 430 -4.44 -6.78 -20.51
N HIS A 431 -4.25 -7.48 -21.64
CA HIS A 431 -3.28 -7.09 -22.67
C HIS A 431 -3.90 -6.41 -23.90
N ARG A 432 -5.24 -6.52 -24.10
CA ARG A 432 -5.95 -5.82 -25.17
C ARG A 432 -6.73 -4.62 -24.62
N THR A 433 -7.03 -3.68 -25.51
CA THR A 433 -7.86 -2.50 -25.16
C THR A 433 -9.34 -2.82 -25.25
N ALA A 434 -9.80 -3.61 -26.24
CA ALA A 434 -11.20 -3.98 -26.40
C ALA A 434 -11.73 -4.66 -25.13
N LEU A 435 -12.94 -4.28 -24.70
CA LEU A 435 -13.60 -4.88 -23.54
C LEU A 435 -14.22 -6.24 -23.94
N PRO A 436 -13.81 -7.35 -23.31
CA PRO A 436 -14.42 -8.65 -23.58
C PRO A 436 -15.85 -8.74 -23.05
N ALA A 437 -16.64 -9.72 -23.54
CA ALA A 437 -17.95 -10.02 -22.95
C ALA A 437 -17.81 -10.50 -21.51
N LEU A 438 -18.71 -10.02 -20.64
CA LEU A 438 -18.70 -10.40 -19.23
C LEU A 438 -19.17 -11.86 -19.08
N PRO A 439 -18.39 -12.76 -18.48
CA PRO A 439 -18.84 -14.09 -18.15
C PRO A 439 -19.83 -14.08 -16.98
N THR A 440 -20.67 -15.11 -16.92
CA THR A 440 -21.63 -15.30 -15.82
C THR A 440 -21.12 -16.36 -14.86
N LEU A 441 -21.15 -16.07 -13.56
CA LEU A 441 -20.80 -17.02 -12.52
C LEU A 441 -21.87 -18.12 -12.45
N VAL A 442 -21.49 -19.36 -12.72
CA VAL A 442 -22.35 -20.52 -12.54
C VAL A 442 -22.25 -20.94 -11.06
N LEU A 443 -23.24 -20.54 -10.29
CA LEU A 443 -23.34 -21.01 -8.90
C LEU A 443 -23.84 -22.48 -8.91
N PRO A 444 -23.26 -23.38 -8.08
CA PRO A 444 -23.82 -24.70 -7.89
C PRO A 444 -25.28 -24.56 -7.42
N ALA A 445 -26.17 -25.41 -7.96
CA ALA A 445 -27.55 -25.41 -7.54
C ALA A 445 -27.61 -25.53 -6.00
N ARG A 446 -28.35 -24.64 -5.36
CA ARG A 446 -28.59 -24.71 -3.92
C ARG A 446 -29.18 -26.08 -3.63
N PRO A 447 -28.60 -26.90 -2.70
CA PRO A 447 -29.23 -28.16 -2.36
C PRO A 447 -30.67 -27.86 -1.94
N ALA A 448 -31.62 -28.61 -2.50
CA ALA A 448 -33.03 -28.45 -2.15
C ALA A 448 -33.19 -28.57 -0.64
N GLN A 449 -33.80 -27.58 -0.03
CA GLN A 449 -34.16 -27.67 1.39
C GLN A 449 -35.04 -28.92 1.55
N PRO A 450 -34.76 -29.80 2.52
CA PRO A 450 -35.65 -30.92 2.78
C PRO A 450 -37.05 -30.37 3.07
N PRO A 451 -38.11 -31.03 2.61
CA PRO A 451 -39.46 -30.58 2.86
C PRO A 451 -39.66 -30.44 4.35
N THR A 452 -40.09 -29.27 4.78
CA THR A 452 -40.59 -29.06 6.16
C THR A 452 -41.77 -29.96 6.34
N ASN A 453 -41.62 -31.01 7.14
CA ASN A 453 -42.76 -31.84 7.55
C ASN A 453 -43.75 -30.90 8.26
N ALA A 454 -44.87 -30.64 7.61
CA ALA A 454 -46.03 -30.09 8.26
C ALA A 454 -46.47 -31.11 9.29
N GLU A 455 -46.31 -30.81 10.56
CA GLU A 455 -46.91 -31.59 11.63
C GLU A 455 -48.42 -31.56 11.46
N SER A 456 -48.92 -32.75 11.20
CA SER A 456 -50.33 -33.08 11.29
C SER A 456 -50.67 -33.35 12.77
N ALA A 457 -51.71 -32.71 13.19
CA ALA A 457 -52.63 -32.88 14.33
C ALA A 457 -52.45 -31.88 15.47
#